data_d80c2d926ddcfab96f8b541915655e41
#
_entry.id   d80c2d926ddcfab96f8b541915655e41
#
_cell.length_a   1.000
_cell.length_b   1.000
_cell.length_c   1.000
_cell.angle_alpha   90.00
_cell.angle_beta   90.00
_cell.angle_gamma   90.00
#
_symmetry.space_group_name_H-M   'P 1'
#
loop_
_entity.id
_entity.type
_entity.pdbx_description
1 polymer ?
#
loop_
_entity_poly.entity_id
_entity_poly.type
_entity_poly.pdbx_seq_one_letter_code
_entity_poly.pdbx_strand_id
1 'polypeptide(L)'
;MSTEQDVVRKAPLFTALDEAAAASLRASMDSVKIVKGSVLFAEGDEGDHLYVIVEGKLKLGTSSGDGRENLLSILGPGEMFGELSLFDPGPRTSTATAVTDAKLLSLGQEKLIPWLAENPDVALHLLARLAQRLSLIHI
;
A
#
# COMPACT_ATOMS: atom_id res chain seq x y z
N MET A 1 -13.59 18.39 -7.74
CA MET A 1 -13.66 17.44 -6.63
C MET A 1 -13.02 16.12 -7.03
N SER A 2 -12.04 15.66 -6.27
CA SER A 2 -11.40 14.37 -6.55
C SER A 2 -12.32 13.23 -6.17
N THR A 3 -12.51 12.28 -7.09
CA THR A 3 -13.21 11.05 -6.78
C THR A 3 -12.23 10.04 -6.19
N GLU A 4 -12.73 8.98 -5.59
CA GLU A 4 -11.91 7.86 -5.14
C GLU A 4 -11.03 7.34 -6.30
N GLN A 5 -11.63 7.21 -7.50
CA GLN A 5 -10.91 6.73 -8.68
C GLN A 5 -9.75 7.64 -9.06
N ASP A 6 -9.95 8.97 -9.00
CA ASP A 6 -8.90 9.93 -9.31
C ASP A 6 -7.73 9.82 -8.35
N VAL A 7 -8.02 9.66 -7.05
CA VAL A 7 -7.00 9.52 -6.01
C VAL A 7 -6.24 8.22 -6.17
N VAL A 8 -6.94 7.11 -6.36
CA VAL A 8 -6.35 5.77 -6.49
C VAL A 8 -5.44 5.69 -7.71
N ARG A 9 -5.81 6.37 -8.82
CA ARG A 9 -5.00 6.38 -10.06
C ARG A 9 -3.62 6.99 -9.87
N LYS A 10 -3.40 7.75 -8.79
CA LYS A 10 -2.08 8.33 -8.47
C LYS A 10 -1.15 7.31 -7.84
N ALA A 11 -1.68 6.24 -7.28
CA ALA A 11 -0.86 5.21 -6.63
C ALA A 11 -0.01 4.48 -7.68
N PRO A 12 1.26 4.16 -7.35
CA PRO A 12 2.18 3.52 -8.32
C PRO A 12 1.64 2.26 -8.97
N LEU A 13 0.87 1.46 -8.23
CA LEU A 13 0.28 0.23 -8.75
C LEU A 13 -0.68 0.51 -9.92
N PHE A 14 -1.37 1.65 -9.89
CA PHE A 14 -2.40 2.00 -10.87
C PHE A 14 -1.89 2.84 -12.04
N THR A 15 -0.74 3.49 -11.90
CA THR A 15 -0.23 4.43 -12.92
C THR A 15 0.10 3.76 -14.24
N ALA A 16 0.42 2.47 -14.23
CA ALA A 16 0.76 1.71 -15.43
C ALA A 16 -0.45 1.01 -16.06
N LEU A 17 -1.64 1.16 -15.49
CA LEU A 17 -2.85 0.45 -15.93
C LEU A 17 -3.71 1.33 -16.82
N ASP A 18 -4.35 0.72 -17.84
CA ASP A 18 -5.43 1.39 -18.56
C ASP A 18 -6.68 1.43 -17.67
N GLU A 19 -7.72 2.13 -18.14
CA GLU A 19 -8.94 2.29 -17.35
C GLU A 19 -9.63 0.96 -17.02
N ALA A 20 -9.65 0.03 -17.95
CA ALA A 20 -10.30 -1.27 -17.74
C ALA A 20 -9.53 -2.10 -16.71
N ALA A 21 -8.21 -2.14 -16.80
CA ALA A 21 -7.36 -2.86 -15.85
C ALA A 21 -7.43 -2.24 -14.47
N ALA A 22 -7.43 -0.90 -14.39
CA ALA A 22 -7.52 -0.17 -13.13
C ALA A 22 -8.86 -0.46 -12.44
N ALA A 23 -9.95 -0.44 -13.18
CA ALA A 23 -11.29 -0.75 -12.63
C ALA A 23 -11.36 -2.19 -12.14
N SER A 24 -10.79 -3.12 -12.88
CA SER A 24 -10.74 -4.54 -12.51
C SER A 24 -9.96 -4.75 -11.21
N LEU A 25 -8.79 -4.11 -11.09
CA LEU A 25 -7.97 -4.22 -9.88
C LEU A 25 -8.68 -3.59 -8.69
N ARG A 26 -9.29 -2.41 -8.89
CA ARG A 26 -10.04 -1.73 -7.84
C ARG A 26 -11.18 -2.63 -7.31
N ALA A 27 -11.85 -3.37 -8.19
CA ALA A 27 -12.93 -4.28 -7.81
C ALA A 27 -12.43 -5.43 -6.92
N SER A 28 -11.13 -5.74 -6.97
CA SER A 28 -10.51 -6.78 -6.13
C SER A 28 -10.05 -6.25 -4.78
N MET A 29 -10.14 -4.94 -4.53
CA MET A 29 -9.70 -4.32 -3.29
C MET A 29 -10.85 -4.13 -2.32
N ASP A 30 -10.52 -4.18 -1.03
CA ASP A 30 -11.49 -3.98 0.05
C ASP A 30 -11.32 -2.58 0.65
N SER A 31 -12.45 -1.97 1.02
CA SER A 31 -12.43 -0.67 1.72
C SER A 31 -12.18 -0.90 3.21
N VAL A 32 -11.27 -0.09 3.77
CA VAL A 32 -10.96 -0.10 5.20
C VAL A 32 -11.13 1.32 5.72
N LYS A 33 -11.91 1.47 6.78
CA LYS A 33 -12.04 2.74 7.49
C LYS A 33 -11.33 2.61 8.83
N ILE A 34 -10.56 3.65 9.18
CA ILE A 34 -9.79 3.66 10.41
C ILE A 34 -9.97 5.03 11.09
N VAL A 35 -10.15 5.03 12.41
CA VAL A 35 -10.32 6.28 13.16
C VAL A 35 -8.97 6.80 13.63
N LYS A 36 -8.89 8.11 13.79
CA LYS A 36 -7.69 8.81 14.30
C LYS A 36 -7.14 8.10 15.54
N GLY A 37 -5.84 7.87 15.53
CA GLY A 37 -5.13 7.25 16.65
C GLY A 37 -5.10 5.73 16.62
N SER A 38 -5.90 5.10 15.76
CA SER A 38 -5.93 3.63 15.69
C SER A 38 -4.74 3.09 14.89
N VAL A 39 -4.26 1.93 15.29
CA VAL A 39 -3.16 1.23 14.61
C VAL A 39 -3.74 0.32 13.55
N LEU A 40 -3.27 0.48 12.30
CA LEU A 40 -3.67 -0.40 11.21
C LEU A 40 -2.93 -1.73 11.28
N PHE A 41 -1.62 -1.66 11.47
CA PHE A 41 -0.78 -2.81 11.77
C PHE A 41 0.41 -2.35 12.61
N ALA A 42 0.94 -3.25 13.39
CA ALA A 42 2.09 -2.97 14.25
C ALA A 42 3.36 -3.62 13.70
N GLU A 43 4.48 -3.01 14.01
CA GLU A 43 5.81 -3.56 13.72
C GLU A 43 5.89 -4.99 14.27
N GLY A 44 6.32 -5.95 13.44
CA GLY A 44 6.38 -7.35 13.79
C GLY A 44 5.16 -8.17 13.43
N ASP A 45 4.01 -7.52 13.14
CA ASP A 45 2.83 -8.24 12.65
C ASP A 45 3.09 -8.86 11.29
N GLU A 46 2.49 -10.01 11.03
CA GLU A 46 2.57 -10.62 9.71
C GLU A 46 1.82 -9.77 8.68
N GLY A 47 2.48 -9.49 7.55
CA GLY A 47 1.91 -8.67 6.50
C GLY A 47 1.83 -9.39 5.16
N ASP A 48 0.67 -9.32 4.52
CA ASP A 48 0.43 -9.87 3.18
C ASP A 48 -0.49 -8.98 2.34
N HIS A 49 -0.66 -7.73 2.78
CA HIS A 49 -1.53 -6.75 2.10
C HIS A 49 -0.77 -5.47 1.78
N LEU A 50 -1.14 -4.83 0.67
CA LEU A 50 -0.79 -3.44 0.44
C LEU A 50 -2.00 -2.56 0.71
N TYR A 51 -1.75 -1.27 0.89
CA TYR A 51 -2.80 -0.28 1.14
C TYR A 51 -2.59 0.95 0.27
N VAL A 52 -3.70 1.53 -0.20
CA VAL A 52 -3.72 2.82 -0.88
C VAL A 52 -4.59 3.76 -0.05
N ILE A 53 -4.09 4.95 0.25
CA ILE A 53 -4.85 5.93 1.01
C ILE A 53 -5.78 6.69 0.06
N VAL A 54 -7.09 6.68 0.36
CA VAL A 54 -8.09 7.44 -0.39
C VAL A 54 -8.32 8.78 0.28
N GLU A 55 -8.49 8.78 1.60
CA GLU A 55 -8.72 9.98 2.40
C GLU A 55 -7.95 9.87 3.70
N GLY A 56 -7.51 11.03 4.23
CA GLY A 56 -6.85 11.08 5.52
C GLY A 56 -5.34 10.88 5.44
N LYS A 57 -4.74 10.72 6.59
CA LYS A 57 -3.27 10.58 6.73
C LYS A 57 -2.92 9.49 7.72
N LEU A 58 -1.85 8.75 7.40
CA LEU A 58 -1.26 7.76 8.28
C LEU A 58 0.20 8.09 8.50
N LYS A 59 0.74 7.66 9.63
CA LYS A 59 2.18 7.73 9.88
C LYS A 59 2.75 6.32 9.96
N LEU A 60 3.97 6.16 9.46
CA LEU A 60 4.77 4.95 9.62
C LEU A 60 5.89 5.26 10.59
N GLY A 61 6.10 4.39 11.57
CA GLY A 61 7.14 4.60 12.55
C GLY A 61 7.66 3.29 13.12
N THR A 62 8.82 3.38 13.76
CA THR A 62 9.43 2.24 14.46
C THR A 62 9.61 2.61 15.93
N SER A 63 9.64 1.61 16.80
CA SER A 63 9.95 1.80 18.21
C SER A 63 11.39 1.36 18.46
N SER A 64 12.15 2.21 19.16
CA SER A 64 13.48 1.82 19.63
C SER A 64 13.38 1.08 20.96
N GLY A 65 14.45 0.42 21.35
CA GLY A 65 14.47 -0.39 22.58
C GLY A 65 14.25 0.41 23.87
N ASP A 66 14.38 1.74 23.82
CA ASP A 66 14.12 2.64 24.95
C ASP A 66 12.68 3.18 24.97
N GLY A 67 11.82 2.67 24.11
CA GLY A 67 10.41 3.07 24.04
C GLY A 67 10.13 4.31 23.20
N ARG A 68 11.15 4.90 22.56
CA ARG A 68 10.95 6.04 21.68
C ARG A 68 10.43 5.63 20.34
N GLU A 69 9.49 6.41 19.82
CA GLU A 69 8.97 6.22 18.46
C GLU A 69 9.81 7.05 17.50
N ASN A 70 10.26 6.40 16.41
CA ASN A 70 10.96 7.06 15.32
C ASN A 70 10.01 7.18 14.15
N LEU A 71 9.63 8.40 13.79
CA LEU A 71 8.78 8.65 12.65
C LEU A 71 9.56 8.46 11.37
N LEU A 72 9.10 7.55 10.50
CA LEU A 72 9.71 7.30 9.20
C LEU A 72 9.06 8.14 8.11
N SER A 73 7.74 8.25 8.12
CA SER A 73 7.00 8.91 7.03
C SER A 73 5.59 9.25 7.45
N ILE A 74 5.02 10.29 6.84
CA ILE A 74 3.60 10.60 6.91
C ILE A 74 3.06 10.47 5.48
N LEU A 75 2.01 9.67 5.32
CA LEU A 75 1.44 9.33 4.03
C LEU A 75 0.04 9.91 3.90
N GLY A 76 -0.30 10.37 2.72
CA GLY A 76 -1.60 10.97 2.42
C GLY A 76 -2.28 10.36 1.21
N PRO A 77 -3.38 10.99 0.73
CA PRO A 77 -4.17 10.46 -0.38
C PRO A 77 -3.35 10.19 -1.64
N GLY A 78 -3.60 9.05 -2.26
CA GLY A 78 -2.89 8.60 -3.45
C GLY A 78 -1.60 7.84 -3.17
N GLU A 79 -1.14 7.81 -1.93
CA GLU A 79 0.08 7.09 -1.58
C GLU A 79 -0.22 5.64 -1.23
N MET A 80 0.75 4.79 -1.51
CA MET A 80 0.66 3.34 -1.33
C MET A 80 1.76 2.89 -0.39
N PHE A 81 1.43 1.91 0.47
CA PHE A 81 2.41 1.33 1.38
C PHE A 81 2.11 -0.15 1.62
N GLY A 82 3.11 -0.86 2.12
CA GLY A 82 2.99 -2.28 2.39
C GLY A 82 3.16 -3.16 1.16
N GLU A 83 3.55 -2.59 0.02
CA GLU A 83 3.64 -3.30 -1.28
C GLU A 83 4.64 -4.45 -1.27
N LEU A 84 5.71 -4.34 -0.48
CA LEU A 84 6.71 -5.42 -0.43
C LEU A 84 6.13 -6.69 0.20
N SER A 85 5.14 -6.57 1.09
CA SER A 85 4.51 -7.72 1.73
C SER A 85 3.72 -8.60 0.77
N LEU A 86 3.36 -8.08 -0.39
CA LEU A 86 2.67 -8.88 -1.42
C LEU A 86 3.60 -9.89 -2.07
N PHE A 87 4.86 -9.51 -2.25
CA PHE A 87 5.85 -10.32 -2.97
C PHE A 87 6.74 -11.10 -2.00
N ASP A 88 6.88 -10.62 -0.79
CA ASP A 88 7.69 -11.24 0.27
C ASP A 88 6.95 -11.06 1.59
N PRO A 89 5.89 -11.85 1.84
CA PRO A 89 5.14 -11.77 3.09
C PRO A 89 6.03 -12.06 4.28
N GLY A 90 5.86 -11.28 5.33
CA GLY A 90 6.66 -11.41 6.54
C GLY A 90 6.31 -10.36 7.57
N PRO A 91 7.12 -10.23 8.61
CA PRO A 91 6.88 -9.25 9.66
C PRO A 91 6.91 -7.82 9.12
N ARG A 92 5.97 -7.01 9.56
CA ARG A 92 5.97 -5.58 9.23
C ARG A 92 7.18 -4.90 9.86
N THR A 93 7.84 -4.06 9.10
CA THR A 93 9.04 -3.34 9.53
C THR A 93 8.73 -2.04 10.25
N SER A 94 7.48 -1.63 10.26
CA SER A 94 7.03 -0.41 10.92
C SER A 94 5.59 -0.56 11.39
N THR A 95 5.17 0.38 12.24
CA THR A 95 3.78 0.49 12.72
C THR A 95 3.08 1.58 11.91
N ALA A 96 1.90 1.28 11.38
CA ALA A 96 1.07 2.25 10.67
C ALA A 96 -0.07 2.71 11.59
N THR A 97 -0.15 4.00 11.85
CA THR A 97 -1.12 4.60 12.74
C THR A 97 -1.85 5.74 12.03
N ALA A 98 -3.17 5.83 12.22
CA ALA A 98 -3.96 6.91 11.63
C ALA A 98 -3.69 8.24 12.35
N VAL A 99 -3.23 9.23 11.60
CA VAL A 99 -3.03 10.59 12.11
C VAL A 99 -4.37 11.33 12.13
N THR A 100 -5.23 11.01 11.18
CA THR A 100 -6.62 11.49 11.10
C THR A 100 -7.51 10.28 10.86
N ASP A 101 -8.83 10.48 10.91
CA ASP A 101 -9.73 9.48 10.35
C ASP A 101 -9.33 9.26 8.90
N ALA A 102 -9.33 8.02 8.44
CA ALA A 102 -8.85 7.70 7.11
C ALA A 102 -9.68 6.61 6.45
N LYS A 103 -9.67 6.66 5.12
CA LYS A 103 -10.27 5.62 4.29
C LYS A 103 -9.18 5.07 3.39
N LEU A 104 -9.03 3.75 3.39
CA LEU A 104 -7.99 3.05 2.66
C LEU A 104 -8.62 2.00 1.75
N LEU A 105 -7.87 1.59 0.74
CA LEU A 105 -8.16 0.37 -0.01
C LEU A 105 -7.06 -0.63 0.30
N SER A 106 -7.45 -1.87 0.58
CA SER A 106 -6.49 -2.94 0.86
C SER A 106 -6.54 -3.99 -0.24
N LEU A 107 -5.39 -4.55 -0.55
CA LEU A 107 -5.26 -5.62 -1.54
C LEU A 107 -4.34 -6.69 -0.98
N GLY A 108 -4.88 -7.89 -0.82
CA GLY A 108 -4.12 -9.03 -0.34
C GLY A 108 -3.51 -9.84 -1.46
N GLN A 109 -2.48 -10.60 -1.10
CA GLN A 109 -1.79 -11.50 -2.02
C GLN A 109 -2.77 -12.49 -2.66
N GLU A 110 -3.77 -12.96 -1.91
CA GLU A 110 -4.77 -13.92 -2.37
C GLU A 110 -5.56 -13.44 -3.58
N LYS A 111 -5.80 -12.12 -3.67
CA LYS A 111 -6.54 -11.53 -4.78
C LYS A 111 -5.62 -11.02 -5.88
N LEU A 112 -4.46 -10.51 -5.51
CA LEU A 112 -3.50 -9.95 -6.48
C LEU A 112 -2.92 -11.02 -7.40
N ILE A 113 -2.49 -12.16 -6.86
CA ILE A 113 -1.84 -13.20 -7.66
C ILE A 113 -2.74 -13.73 -8.77
N PRO A 114 -4.01 -14.12 -8.50
CA PRO A 114 -4.89 -14.53 -9.59
C PRO A 114 -5.14 -13.43 -10.61
N TRP A 115 -5.26 -12.18 -10.16
CA TRP A 115 -5.46 -11.06 -11.06
C TRP A 115 -4.26 -10.84 -11.98
N LEU A 116 -3.05 -10.96 -11.44
CA LEU A 116 -1.81 -10.84 -12.24
C LEU A 116 -1.70 -11.97 -13.26
N ALA A 117 -2.14 -13.17 -12.90
CA ALA A 117 -2.14 -14.30 -13.82
C ALA A 117 -3.04 -14.06 -15.03
N GLU A 118 -4.12 -13.30 -14.85
CA GLU A 118 -5.04 -12.91 -15.92
C GLU A 118 -4.57 -11.67 -16.68
N ASN A 119 -3.59 -10.95 -16.14
CA ASN A 119 -3.07 -9.69 -16.71
C ASN A 119 -1.54 -9.72 -16.74
N PRO A 120 -0.92 -10.63 -17.54
CA PRO A 120 0.52 -10.84 -17.50
C PRO A 120 1.34 -9.61 -17.91
N ASP A 121 0.82 -8.77 -18.81
CA ASP A 121 1.51 -7.54 -19.21
C ASP A 121 1.67 -6.58 -18.02
N VAL A 122 0.65 -6.49 -17.19
CA VAL A 122 0.67 -5.66 -15.98
C VAL A 122 1.68 -6.22 -14.98
N ALA A 123 1.72 -7.55 -14.84
CA ALA A 123 2.68 -8.21 -13.95
C ALA A 123 4.12 -7.85 -14.32
N LEU A 124 4.45 -7.85 -15.61
CA LEU A 124 5.78 -7.47 -16.10
C LEU A 124 6.11 -6.01 -15.78
N HIS A 125 5.16 -5.10 -15.99
CA HIS A 125 5.34 -3.69 -15.66
C HIS A 125 5.58 -3.46 -14.17
N LEU A 126 4.82 -4.16 -13.32
CA LEU A 126 4.99 -4.08 -11.87
C LEU A 126 6.36 -4.57 -11.43
N LEU A 127 6.79 -5.71 -11.96
CA LEU A 127 8.10 -6.28 -11.64
C LEU A 127 9.22 -5.32 -12.06
N ALA A 128 9.11 -4.71 -13.23
CA ALA A 128 10.10 -3.75 -13.71
C ALA A 128 10.20 -2.53 -12.79
N ARG A 129 9.08 -2.02 -12.31
CA ARG A 129 9.06 -0.87 -11.39
C ARG A 129 9.66 -1.22 -10.04
N LEU A 130 9.34 -2.40 -9.51
CA LEU A 130 9.93 -2.87 -8.25
C LEU A 130 11.43 -3.07 -8.37
N ALA A 131 11.88 -3.62 -9.48
CA ALA A 131 13.31 -3.80 -9.73
C ALA A 131 14.05 -2.47 -9.77
N GLN A 132 13.46 -1.43 -10.37
CA GLN A 132 14.03 -0.09 -10.39
C GLN A 132 14.15 0.48 -8.97
N ARG A 133 13.14 0.31 -8.14
CA ARG A 133 13.19 0.77 -6.74
C ARG A 133 14.29 0.09 -5.95
N LEU A 134 14.42 -1.23 -6.13
CA LEU A 134 15.47 -2.00 -5.47
C LEU A 134 16.86 -1.61 -5.94
N SER A 135 17.03 -1.37 -7.25
CA SER A 135 18.29 -0.88 -7.81
C SER A 135 18.73 0.45 -7.21
N LEU A 136 17.80 1.38 -7.01
CA LEU A 136 18.08 2.68 -6.41
C LEU A 136 18.52 2.55 -4.95
N ILE A 137 18.02 1.55 -4.25
CA ILE A 137 18.39 1.30 -2.86
C ILE A 137 19.80 0.72 -2.76
N HIS A 138 20.23 -0.05 -3.74
CA HIS A 138 21.50 -0.78 -3.74
C HIS A 138 22.67 -0.05 -4.40
N ILE A 139 22.46 1.14 -4.91
CA ILE A 139 23.54 1.95 -5.50
C ILE A 139 24.31 2.75 -4.46
#